data_375027c831e4be56ab0d68342afabec0
#
_entry.id   375027c831e4be56ab0d68342afabec0
#
_cell.length_a   1.000
_cell.length_b   1.000
_cell.length_c   1.000
_cell.angle_alpha   90.00
_cell.angle_beta   90.00
_cell.angle_gamma   90.00
#
_symmetry.space_group_name_H-M   'P 1'
#
loop_
_entity.id
_entity.type
_entity.pdbx_description
1 polymer ?
#
loop_
_entity_poly.entity_id
_entity_poly.type
_entity_poly.pdbx_seq_one_letter_code
_entity_poly.pdbx_strand_id
1 'polypeptide(L)'
;METLIIVTHPDIEHSTINKRWIDELKKYSDRFTIHELYSKYPNGEIDVEIEHKLIESHRKVVFQFPLFNFSSPPLLKKWMDDVLVYGWAYGRKGGDKLENKKIALAVSTGIQKEDYQEDGKYYYTLEQILTPFKILFKFYCRADYKNFFSFYGSEKVPGEEYSSSKEEIDRSAISYIQFLNKL
;
A
#
# COMPACT_ATOMS: atom_id res chain seq x y z
N MET A 1 4.07 -19.22 4.31
CA MET A 1 3.02 -18.62 3.47
C MET A 1 3.50 -17.27 3.03
N GLU A 2 3.50 -17.05 1.74
CA GLU A 2 3.93 -15.81 1.12
C GLU A 2 3.03 -14.63 1.50
N THR A 3 3.63 -13.45 1.49
CA THR A 3 2.91 -12.18 1.63
C THR A 3 2.69 -11.60 0.24
N LEU A 4 1.45 -11.32 -0.11
CA LEU A 4 1.11 -10.61 -1.33
C LEU A 4 1.37 -9.11 -1.15
N ILE A 5 2.14 -8.52 -2.03
CA ILE A 5 2.39 -7.08 -2.10
C ILE A 5 1.70 -6.54 -3.36
N ILE A 6 0.58 -5.88 -3.18
CA ILE A 6 -0.15 -5.20 -4.26
C ILE A 6 0.46 -3.81 -4.43
N VAL A 7 1.26 -3.64 -5.47
CA VAL A 7 1.94 -2.38 -5.77
C VAL A 7 1.10 -1.56 -6.74
N THR A 8 0.83 -0.33 -6.36
CA THR A 8 0.06 0.58 -7.21
C THR A 8 0.81 1.89 -7.41
N HIS A 9 1.65 1.94 -8.42
CA HIS A 9 2.40 3.13 -8.83
C HIS A 9 2.25 3.36 -10.33
N PRO A 10 1.78 4.51 -10.80
CA PRO A 10 1.50 4.75 -12.22
C PRO A 10 2.75 4.74 -13.10
N ASP A 11 3.90 5.07 -12.54
CA ASP A 11 5.19 5.11 -13.21
C ASP A 11 6.28 4.54 -12.28
N ILE A 12 6.26 3.23 -12.10
CA ILE A 12 7.14 2.56 -11.14
C ILE A 12 8.62 2.69 -11.53
N GLU A 13 8.93 2.75 -12.82
CA GLU A 13 10.32 2.83 -13.28
C GLU A 13 11.02 4.13 -12.88
N HIS A 14 10.28 5.22 -12.73
CA HIS A 14 10.80 6.50 -12.25
C HIS A 14 10.55 6.75 -10.76
N SER A 15 9.96 5.78 -10.05
CA SER A 15 9.75 5.90 -8.61
C SER A 15 11.03 5.65 -7.82
N THR A 16 11.45 6.63 -7.05
CA THR A 16 12.64 6.50 -6.20
C THR A 16 12.40 5.55 -5.02
N ILE A 17 11.25 5.66 -4.35
CA ILE A 17 10.96 4.92 -3.12
C ILE A 17 10.32 3.57 -3.42
N ASN A 18 9.18 3.55 -4.13
CA ASN A 18 8.44 2.31 -4.35
C ASN A 18 9.24 1.30 -5.17
N LYS A 19 10.01 1.76 -6.17
CA LYS A 19 10.91 0.89 -6.93
C LYS A 19 12.00 0.30 -6.05
N ARG A 20 12.63 1.12 -5.19
CA ARG A 20 13.68 0.64 -4.28
C ARG A 20 13.15 -0.42 -3.31
N TRP A 21 11.91 -0.26 -2.83
CA TRP A 21 11.26 -1.26 -1.99
C TRP A 21 11.01 -2.56 -2.76
N ILE A 22 10.53 -2.48 -4.01
CA ILE A 22 10.35 -3.66 -4.88
C ILE A 22 11.67 -4.37 -5.12
N ASP A 23 12.74 -3.63 -5.41
CA ASP A 23 14.06 -4.22 -5.65
C ASP A 23 14.61 -4.96 -4.41
N GLU A 24 14.27 -4.47 -3.20
CA GLU A 24 14.60 -5.19 -1.98
C GLU A 24 13.74 -6.45 -1.80
N LEU A 25 12.43 -6.37 -2.06
CA LEU A 25 11.50 -7.50 -1.97
C LEU A 25 11.89 -8.64 -2.93
N LYS A 26 12.35 -8.31 -4.14
CA LYS A 26 12.79 -9.30 -5.15
C LYS A 26 13.93 -10.20 -4.67
N LYS A 27 14.71 -9.78 -3.69
CA LYS A 27 15.76 -10.61 -3.06
C LYS A 27 15.20 -11.77 -2.22
N TYR A 28 13.91 -11.74 -1.90
CA TYR A 28 13.18 -12.70 -1.06
C TYR A 28 11.93 -13.22 -1.78
N SER A 29 12.10 -13.66 -3.03
CA SER A 29 11.00 -14.10 -3.91
C SER A 29 10.26 -15.35 -3.41
N ASP A 30 10.86 -16.10 -2.51
CA ASP A 30 10.25 -17.22 -1.79
C ASP A 30 9.27 -16.79 -0.68
N ARG A 31 9.26 -15.51 -0.33
CA ARG A 31 8.48 -14.95 0.78
C ARG A 31 7.45 -13.91 0.36
N PHE A 32 7.70 -13.24 -0.77
CA PHE A 32 6.89 -12.13 -1.24
C PHE A 32 6.45 -12.34 -2.68
N THR A 33 5.14 -12.32 -2.91
CA THR A 33 4.54 -12.25 -4.24
C THR A 33 4.29 -10.78 -4.58
N ILE A 34 4.95 -10.24 -5.59
CA ILE A 34 4.80 -8.86 -6.03
C ILE A 34 3.79 -8.81 -7.17
N HIS A 35 2.74 -8.00 -6.99
CA HIS A 35 1.68 -7.80 -7.96
C HIS A 35 1.52 -6.32 -8.31
N GLU A 36 2.05 -5.92 -9.46
CA GLU A 36 2.06 -4.53 -9.93
C GLU A 36 0.79 -4.23 -10.74
N LEU A 37 -0.17 -3.49 -10.16
CA LEU A 37 -1.48 -3.27 -10.77
C LEU A 37 -1.42 -2.54 -12.11
N TYR A 38 -0.61 -1.49 -12.22
CA TYR A 38 -0.50 -0.73 -13.50
C TYR A 38 0.16 -1.54 -14.61
N SER A 39 1.07 -2.44 -14.28
CA SER A 39 1.66 -3.39 -15.24
C SER A 39 0.65 -4.45 -15.66
N LYS A 40 -0.14 -4.96 -14.71
CA LYS A 40 -1.13 -6.01 -14.95
C LYS A 40 -2.36 -5.48 -15.70
N TYR A 41 -2.78 -4.26 -15.37
CA TYR A 41 -4.00 -3.63 -15.88
C TYR A 41 -3.71 -2.23 -16.46
N PRO A 42 -2.94 -2.13 -17.55
CA PRO A 42 -2.51 -0.84 -18.11
C PRO A 42 -3.70 0.01 -18.59
N ASN A 43 -4.80 -0.62 -18.98
CA ASN A 43 -6.03 0.06 -19.39
C ASN A 43 -7.05 0.22 -18.23
N GLY A 44 -6.70 -0.23 -17.02
CA GLY A 44 -7.59 -0.17 -15.86
C GLY A 44 -8.73 -1.20 -15.89
N GLU A 45 -8.72 -2.16 -16.80
CA GLU A 45 -9.70 -3.25 -16.88
C GLU A 45 -9.28 -4.40 -15.95
N ILE A 46 -9.79 -4.38 -14.72
CA ILE A 46 -9.41 -5.32 -13.66
C ILE A 46 -10.16 -6.64 -13.84
N ASP A 47 -9.42 -7.75 -13.90
CA ASP A 47 -10.00 -9.10 -13.84
C ASP A 47 -10.26 -9.48 -12.39
N VAL A 48 -11.50 -9.29 -11.95
CA VAL A 48 -11.93 -9.50 -10.57
C VAL A 48 -11.73 -10.95 -10.12
N GLU A 49 -11.94 -11.93 -11.01
CA GLU A 49 -11.77 -13.34 -10.65
C GLU A 49 -10.30 -13.70 -10.39
N ILE A 50 -9.39 -13.13 -11.18
CA ILE A 50 -7.94 -13.31 -10.96
C ILE A 50 -7.55 -12.68 -9.63
N GLU A 51 -8.01 -11.46 -9.35
CA GLU A 51 -7.70 -10.76 -8.09
C GLU A 51 -8.26 -11.50 -6.87
N HIS A 52 -9.49 -12.01 -6.94
CA HIS A 52 -10.09 -12.83 -5.89
C HIS A 52 -9.24 -14.07 -5.58
N LYS A 53 -8.87 -14.86 -6.60
CA LYS A 53 -8.02 -16.05 -6.45
C LYS A 53 -6.65 -15.70 -5.85
N LEU A 54 -6.07 -14.60 -6.32
CA LEU A 54 -4.78 -14.13 -5.82
C LEU A 54 -4.84 -13.77 -4.33
N ILE A 55 -5.86 -13.02 -3.91
CA ILE A 55 -6.06 -12.68 -2.50
C ILE A 55 -6.37 -13.92 -1.67
N GLU A 56 -7.24 -14.82 -2.16
CA GLU A 56 -7.63 -16.03 -1.43
C GLU A 56 -6.43 -16.94 -1.15
N SER A 57 -5.46 -17.01 -2.07
CA SER A 57 -4.25 -17.81 -1.90
C SER A 57 -3.24 -17.27 -0.88
N HIS A 58 -3.41 -16.02 -0.41
CA HIS A 58 -2.49 -15.39 0.53
C HIS A 58 -3.19 -15.05 1.86
N ARG A 59 -2.47 -15.23 2.98
CA ARG A 59 -2.97 -14.83 4.31
C ARG A 59 -2.60 -13.41 4.71
N LYS A 60 -1.58 -12.86 4.07
CA LYS A 60 -1.07 -11.51 4.32
C LYS A 60 -1.10 -10.73 3.01
N VAL A 61 -1.70 -9.56 3.04
CA VAL A 61 -1.78 -8.65 1.90
C VAL A 61 -1.30 -7.27 2.32
N VAL A 62 -0.40 -6.70 1.55
CA VAL A 62 0.11 -5.35 1.78
C VAL A 62 -0.15 -4.51 0.54
N PHE A 63 -0.81 -3.38 0.72
CA PHE A 63 -1.01 -2.40 -0.34
C PHE A 63 0.12 -1.38 -0.29
N GLN A 64 0.97 -1.39 -1.32
CA GLN A 64 2.11 -0.50 -1.46
C GLN A 64 1.81 0.56 -2.52
N PHE A 65 1.82 1.85 -2.12
CA PHE A 65 1.50 2.94 -3.03
C PHE A 65 2.06 4.30 -2.57
N PRO A 66 2.27 5.25 -3.50
CA PRO A 66 2.53 6.63 -3.15
C PRO A 66 1.23 7.33 -2.77
N LEU A 67 1.29 8.24 -1.79
CA LEU A 67 0.15 9.07 -1.42
C LEU A 67 -0.01 10.20 -2.44
N PHE A 68 -1.08 10.18 -3.21
CA PHE A 68 -1.44 11.21 -4.18
C PHE A 68 -2.63 12.02 -3.66
N ASN A 69 -2.45 13.33 -3.52
CA ASN A 69 -3.51 14.22 -3.02
C ASN A 69 -4.17 13.69 -1.75
N PHE A 70 -3.36 13.24 -0.78
CA PHE A 70 -3.78 12.65 0.49
C PHE A 70 -4.60 11.34 0.37
N SER A 71 -4.52 10.66 -0.77
CA SER A 71 -5.25 9.42 -1.05
C SER A 71 -4.40 8.44 -1.85
N SER A 72 -5.00 7.33 -2.27
CA SER A 72 -4.35 6.35 -3.15
C SER A 72 -4.32 6.80 -4.61
N PRO A 73 -3.43 6.21 -5.43
CA PRO A 73 -3.53 6.34 -6.88
C PRO A 73 -4.89 5.86 -7.40
N PRO A 74 -5.39 6.43 -8.53
CA PRO A 74 -6.73 6.12 -9.04
C PRO A 74 -6.99 4.64 -9.28
N LEU A 75 -6.00 3.91 -9.79
CA LEU A 75 -6.17 2.48 -10.06
C LEU A 75 -6.35 1.64 -8.79
N LEU A 76 -5.74 2.05 -7.65
CA LEU A 76 -6.00 1.36 -6.39
C LEU A 76 -7.43 1.59 -5.89
N LYS A 77 -7.94 2.83 -6.04
CA LYS A 77 -9.32 3.11 -5.67
C LYS A 77 -10.29 2.30 -6.54
N LYS A 78 -10.07 2.30 -7.86
CA LYS A 78 -10.86 1.46 -8.78
C LYS A 78 -10.78 -0.01 -8.41
N TRP A 79 -9.58 -0.53 -8.12
CA TRP A 79 -9.38 -1.91 -7.71
C TRP A 79 -10.20 -2.23 -6.43
N MET A 80 -10.16 -1.34 -5.43
CA MET A 80 -10.95 -1.55 -4.21
C MET A 80 -12.45 -1.59 -4.50
N ASP A 81 -12.94 -0.76 -5.40
CA ASP A 81 -14.36 -0.69 -5.75
C ASP A 81 -14.81 -1.91 -6.56
N ASP A 82 -13.99 -2.38 -7.50
CA ASP A 82 -14.33 -3.50 -8.37
C ASP A 82 -14.14 -4.87 -7.67
N VAL A 83 -13.12 -5.02 -6.84
CA VAL A 83 -12.72 -6.31 -6.24
C VAL A 83 -13.38 -6.54 -4.89
N LEU A 84 -13.52 -5.50 -4.06
CA LEU A 84 -14.10 -5.63 -2.72
C LEU A 84 -15.63 -5.52 -2.76
N VAL A 85 -16.28 -6.52 -3.37
CA VAL A 85 -17.72 -6.50 -3.61
C VAL A 85 -18.53 -7.21 -2.53
N TYR A 86 -19.83 -6.89 -2.48
CA TYR A 86 -20.78 -7.56 -1.61
C TYR A 86 -20.83 -9.07 -1.88
N GLY A 87 -20.88 -9.86 -0.82
CA GLY A 87 -20.92 -11.33 -0.92
C GLY A 87 -19.54 -11.98 -1.03
N TRP A 88 -18.49 -11.19 -1.31
CA TRP A 88 -17.10 -11.66 -1.31
C TRP A 88 -16.27 -11.00 -0.19
N ALA A 89 -16.15 -9.67 -0.20
CA ALA A 89 -15.36 -8.95 0.80
C ALA A 89 -16.14 -8.60 2.07
N TYR A 90 -17.45 -8.39 1.93
CA TYR A 90 -18.35 -7.98 3.01
C TYR A 90 -19.79 -8.45 2.75
N GLY A 91 -20.64 -8.44 3.78
CA GLY A 91 -22.06 -8.80 3.67
C GLY A 91 -22.53 -9.74 4.77
N ARG A 92 -23.82 -10.04 4.77
CA ARG A 92 -24.48 -10.89 5.80
C ARG A 92 -24.45 -12.39 5.47
N LYS A 93 -24.41 -12.73 4.17
CA LYS A 93 -24.33 -14.12 3.67
C LYS A 93 -23.13 -14.21 2.76
N GLY A 94 -22.05 -14.82 3.20
CA GLY A 94 -20.73 -14.70 2.57
C GLY A 94 -20.06 -13.37 2.92
N GLY A 95 -19.11 -12.91 2.10
CA GLY A 95 -18.39 -11.66 2.37
C GLY A 95 -17.36 -11.79 3.48
N ASP A 96 -16.73 -12.93 3.59
CA ASP A 96 -15.78 -13.30 4.63
C ASP A 96 -14.35 -13.56 4.10
N LYS A 97 -14.12 -13.32 2.81
CA LYS A 97 -12.85 -13.68 2.16
C LYS A 97 -11.64 -12.92 2.68
N LEU A 98 -11.86 -11.75 3.29
CA LEU A 98 -10.82 -10.98 3.96
C LEU A 98 -10.78 -11.20 5.47
N GLU A 99 -11.76 -11.87 6.04
CA GLU A 99 -11.84 -12.10 7.48
C GLU A 99 -10.59 -12.86 7.98
N ASN A 100 -9.97 -12.32 9.02
CA ASN A 100 -8.71 -12.81 9.59
C ASN A 100 -7.47 -12.76 8.67
N LYS A 101 -7.57 -12.23 7.45
CA LYS A 101 -6.37 -11.91 6.65
C LYS A 101 -5.67 -10.72 7.26
N LYS A 102 -4.35 -10.80 7.38
CA LYS A 102 -3.54 -9.66 7.82
C LYS A 102 -3.39 -8.68 6.68
N ILE A 103 -3.91 -7.48 6.85
CA ILE A 103 -3.81 -6.39 5.86
C ILE A 103 -3.01 -5.24 6.45
N ALA A 104 -2.05 -4.73 5.69
CA ALA A 104 -1.27 -3.57 6.02
C ALA A 104 -1.10 -2.64 4.81
N LEU A 105 -0.66 -1.41 5.07
CA LEU A 105 -0.30 -0.45 4.02
C LEU A 105 1.20 -0.19 4.04
N ALA A 106 1.77 0.13 2.88
CA ALA A 106 3.12 0.66 2.74
C ALA A 106 3.03 1.92 1.87
N VAL A 107 3.24 3.08 2.47
CA VAL A 107 2.93 4.37 1.86
C VAL A 107 4.18 5.23 1.77
N SER A 108 4.49 5.72 0.57
CA SER A 108 5.46 6.81 0.40
C SER A 108 4.73 8.13 0.23
N THR A 109 5.25 9.20 0.81
CA THR A 109 4.71 10.54 0.67
C THR A 109 5.82 11.55 0.38
N GLY A 110 5.55 12.51 -0.51
CA GLY A 110 6.45 13.62 -0.83
C GLY A 110 6.65 14.55 0.36
N ILE A 111 5.61 14.74 1.15
CA ILE A 111 5.54 15.67 2.27
C ILE A 111 6.37 15.15 3.45
N GLN A 112 6.96 16.06 4.22
CA GLN A 112 7.79 15.73 5.38
C GLN A 112 6.94 15.26 6.58
N LYS A 113 7.57 14.52 7.48
CA LYS A 113 6.88 13.94 8.63
C LYS A 113 6.32 15.00 9.58
N GLU A 114 7.03 16.11 9.73
CA GLU A 114 6.68 17.23 10.60
C GLU A 114 5.38 17.91 10.16
N ASP A 115 5.11 17.91 8.85
CA ASP A 115 3.89 18.47 8.28
C ASP A 115 2.64 17.63 8.58
N TYR A 116 2.83 16.33 8.87
CA TYR A 116 1.78 15.38 9.24
C TYR A 116 1.64 15.26 10.76
N GLN A 117 1.47 16.39 11.44
CA GLN A 117 1.21 16.46 12.88
C GLN A 117 -0.04 17.31 13.11
N GLU A 118 -0.65 17.18 14.31
CA GLU A 118 -1.83 17.98 14.67
C GLU A 118 -1.52 19.48 14.78
N ASP A 119 -0.27 19.82 15.03
CA ASP A 119 0.29 21.18 15.02
C ASP A 119 1.12 21.49 13.77
N GLY A 120 1.18 20.55 12.81
CA GLY A 120 1.90 20.70 11.55
C GLY A 120 1.07 21.41 10.48
N LYS A 121 1.66 21.54 9.28
CA LYS A 121 1.08 22.31 8.13
C LYS A 121 -0.34 21.87 7.76
N TYR A 122 -0.63 20.55 7.87
CA TYR A 122 -1.89 19.98 7.41
C TYR A 122 -2.87 19.66 8.56
N TYR A 123 -2.49 19.87 9.82
CA TYR A 123 -3.31 19.62 11.02
C TYR A 123 -3.83 18.18 11.18
N TYR A 124 -3.31 17.25 10.38
CA TYR A 124 -3.69 15.83 10.41
C TYR A 124 -2.45 14.95 10.36
N THR A 125 -2.44 13.92 11.19
CA THR A 125 -1.41 12.88 11.12
C THR A 125 -1.63 11.99 9.89
N LEU A 126 -0.59 11.32 9.41
CA LEU A 126 -0.74 10.36 8.32
C LEU A 126 -1.71 9.21 8.69
N GLU A 127 -1.76 8.80 9.97
CA GLU A 127 -2.73 7.81 10.43
C GLU A 127 -4.18 8.29 10.28
N GLN A 128 -4.45 9.56 10.59
CA GLN A 128 -5.77 10.15 10.40
C GLN A 128 -6.14 10.22 8.92
N ILE A 129 -5.20 10.57 8.04
CA ILE A 129 -5.41 10.60 6.59
C ILE A 129 -5.68 9.19 6.03
N LEU A 130 -5.04 8.17 6.57
CA LEU A 130 -5.24 6.77 6.16
C LEU A 130 -6.47 6.09 6.81
N THR A 131 -7.23 6.83 7.62
CA THR A 131 -8.46 6.32 8.28
C THR A 131 -9.46 5.65 7.33
N PRO A 132 -9.71 6.13 6.10
CA PRO A 132 -10.62 5.44 5.16
C PRO A 132 -10.20 3.99 4.88
N PHE A 133 -8.92 3.71 4.74
CA PHE A 133 -8.40 2.33 4.56
C PHE A 133 -8.61 1.48 5.81
N LYS A 134 -8.38 2.05 6.99
CA LYS A 134 -8.64 1.37 8.27
C LYS A 134 -10.13 1.03 8.42
N ILE A 135 -11.03 1.97 8.08
CA ILE A 135 -12.47 1.73 8.09
C ILE A 135 -12.83 0.59 7.12
N LEU A 136 -12.36 0.66 5.88
CA LEU A 136 -12.64 -0.33 4.85
C LEU A 136 -12.17 -1.72 5.28
N PHE A 137 -10.89 -1.88 5.57
CA PHE A 137 -10.33 -3.21 5.82
C PHE A 137 -10.71 -3.77 7.19
N LYS A 138 -10.60 -2.98 8.26
CA LYS A 138 -10.82 -3.46 9.63
C LYS A 138 -12.30 -3.65 9.96
N PHE A 139 -13.13 -2.66 9.64
CA PHE A 139 -14.51 -2.66 10.11
C PHE A 139 -15.49 -3.15 9.06
N TYR A 140 -15.28 -2.80 7.80
CA TYR A 140 -16.20 -3.17 6.73
C TYR A 140 -15.93 -4.58 6.19
N CYS A 141 -14.67 -4.90 5.89
CA CYS A 141 -14.24 -6.22 5.43
C CYS A 141 -13.83 -7.18 6.55
N ARG A 142 -13.79 -6.74 7.81
CA ARG A 142 -13.44 -7.53 9.00
C ARG A 142 -12.07 -8.20 8.95
N ALA A 143 -11.14 -7.61 8.22
CA ALA A 143 -9.76 -8.08 8.16
C ALA A 143 -9.00 -7.77 9.47
N ASP A 144 -7.94 -8.53 9.74
CA ASP A 144 -6.97 -8.22 10.77
C ASP A 144 -6.05 -7.09 10.25
N TYR A 145 -6.59 -5.86 10.26
CA TYR A 145 -5.85 -4.69 9.79
C TYR A 145 -4.72 -4.38 10.76
N LYS A 146 -3.50 -4.47 10.24
CA LYS A 146 -2.28 -4.09 10.95
C LYS A 146 -2.01 -2.60 10.76
N ASN A 147 -0.90 -2.12 11.29
CA ASN A 147 -0.50 -0.74 11.09
C ASN A 147 0.03 -0.52 9.66
N PHE A 148 0.52 0.66 9.36
CA PHE A 148 1.16 0.98 8.08
C PHE A 148 2.66 1.21 8.26
N PHE A 149 3.40 0.98 7.18
CA PHE A 149 4.77 1.42 6.98
C PHE A 149 4.76 2.70 6.15
N SER A 150 5.63 3.65 6.45
CA SER A 150 5.68 4.92 5.71
C SER A 150 7.09 5.42 5.48
N PHE A 151 7.27 6.12 4.36
CA PHE A 151 8.43 6.95 4.05
C PHE A 151 7.97 8.36 3.71
N TYR A 152 8.61 9.35 4.30
CA TYR A 152 8.27 10.77 4.16
C TYR A 152 9.36 11.53 3.40
N GLY A 153 9.00 12.68 2.82
CA GLY A 153 9.95 13.60 2.21
C GLY A 153 10.54 13.10 0.89
N SER A 154 9.76 12.37 0.07
CA SER A 154 10.21 11.87 -1.24
C SER A 154 9.89 12.82 -2.40
N GLU A 155 9.32 13.99 -2.15
CA GLU A 155 8.96 14.96 -3.18
C GLU A 155 10.20 15.69 -3.69
N LYS A 156 10.27 15.81 -5.01
CA LYS A 156 11.28 16.64 -5.70
C LYS A 156 10.57 17.86 -6.26
N VAL A 157 10.38 18.87 -5.42
CA VAL A 157 9.83 20.16 -5.89
C VAL A 157 10.99 21.04 -6.36
N PRO A 158 10.93 21.59 -7.60
CA PRO A 158 11.94 22.53 -8.06
C PRO A 158 12.04 23.75 -7.12
N GLY A 159 13.25 24.01 -6.61
CA GLY A 159 13.51 25.14 -5.71
C GLY A 159 13.40 24.81 -4.21
N GLU A 160 13.03 23.60 -3.83
CA GLU A 160 13.13 23.12 -2.44
C GLU A 160 14.48 22.41 -2.20
N GLU A 161 15.16 22.75 -1.11
CA GLU A 161 16.48 22.18 -0.78
C GLU A 161 16.39 20.76 -0.20
N TYR A 162 15.17 20.28 0.16
CA TYR A 162 15.01 18.98 0.78
C TYR A 162 14.84 17.86 -0.25
N SER A 163 15.73 16.91 -0.19
CA SER A 163 15.56 15.61 -0.85
C SER A 163 16.07 14.49 0.06
N SER A 164 15.35 13.38 0.13
CA SER A 164 15.82 12.21 0.86
C SER A 164 17.16 11.72 0.30
N SER A 165 18.11 11.45 1.18
CA SER A 165 19.39 10.89 0.78
C SER A 165 19.24 9.43 0.31
N LYS A 166 20.22 8.96 -0.48
CA LYS A 166 20.25 7.57 -0.91
C LYS A 166 20.32 6.62 0.28
N GLU A 167 21.05 6.98 1.32
CA GLU A 167 21.22 6.19 2.54
C GLU A 167 19.89 6.05 3.32
N GLU A 168 19.06 7.11 3.37
CA GLU A 168 17.73 7.06 3.98
C GLU A 168 16.80 6.15 3.20
N ILE A 169 16.82 6.26 1.87
CA ILE A 169 16.03 5.42 0.98
C ILE A 169 16.43 3.94 1.11
N ASP A 170 17.72 3.62 1.12
CA ASP A 170 18.22 2.25 1.27
C ASP A 170 17.87 1.69 2.65
N ARG A 171 17.99 2.48 3.72
CA ARG A 171 17.56 2.08 5.08
C ARG A 171 16.06 1.83 5.15
N SER A 172 15.26 2.62 4.45
CA SER A 172 13.81 2.43 4.42
C SER A 172 13.42 1.07 3.82
N ALA A 173 14.11 0.62 2.77
CA ALA A 173 13.86 -0.67 2.15
C ALA A 173 14.16 -1.84 3.11
N ILE A 174 15.25 -1.75 3.89
CA ILE A 174 15.56 -2.74 4.93
C ILE A 174 14.49 -2.71 6.04
N SER A 175 14.11 -1.51 6.48
CA SER A 175 13.07 -1.33 7.50
C SER A 175 11.71 -1.85 7.04
N TYR A 176 11.41 -1.74 5.74
CA TYR A 176 10.22 -2.30 5.15
C TYR A 176 10.19 -3.83 5.26
N ILE A 177 11.28 -4.52 4.94
CA ILE A 177 11.39 -5.98 5.14
C ILE A 177 11.19 -6.34 6.62
N GLN A 178 11.77 -5.57 7.56
CA GLN A 178 11.57 -5.79 8.99
C GLN A 178 10.10 -5.61 9.42
N PHE A 179 9.42 -4.64 8.86
CA PHE A 179 7.99 -4.44 9.08
C PHE A 179 7.16 -5.64 8.59
N LEU A 180 7.41 -6.11 7.35
CA LEU A 180 6.74 -7.25 6.76
C LEU A 180 6.95 -8.55 7.54
N ASN A 181 8.13 -8.72 8.16
CA ASN A 181 8.43 -9.88 8.99
C ASN A 181 7.62 -9.93 10.29
N LYS A 182 7.13 -8.79 10.77
CA LYS A 182 6.32 -8.66 11.99
C LYS A 182 4.81 -8.85 11.73
N LEU A 183 4.39 -8.86 10.47
CA LEU A 183 3.03 -9.19 10.09
C LEU A 183 2.79 -10.70 10.27
#